data_2367fc1c2a10e04e36d4a686275ef49a
#
_entry.id   2367fc1c2a10e04e36d4a686275ef49a
#
_cell.length_a   1.000
_cell.length_b   1.000
_cell.length_c   1.000
_cell.angle_alpha   90.00
_cell.angle_beta   90.00
_cell.angle_gamma   90.00
#
_symmetry.space_group_name_H-M   'P 1'
#
loop_
_entity.id
_entity.type
_entity.pdbx_description
1 polymer ?
#
loop_
_entity_poly.entity_id
_entity_poly.type
_entity_poly.pdbx_seq_one_letter_code
_entity_poly.pdbx_strand_id
1 'polypeptide(L)'
;MKTQAKVVVIGGGVVGTSVLYHLTKLGCKDVMLVERSDLTSGSTWHAAGGMHTINGDPNVAKLQQYTIGLYKEIEDLSGQDIGLHMTGGVMLAATQERFDWLKGVYAKGKYLGLDDLQIITAERAAELMPLLDPSKFVGALYDPIEGHCDPYGVTHAYAKAARKNGAIVETQTKVDALSQDADGTWKIKTIKGEIKAEHIVNAGGLWARAIGRMVGLELPVLAMEHM
;
A
#
# COMPACT_ATOMS: atom_id res chain seq x y z
N MET A 1 -26.92 4.79 7.08
CA MET A 1 -25.54 4.61 7.55
C MET A 1 -25.54 3.84 8.86
N LYS A 2 -24.62 2.88 9.05
CA LYS A 2 -24.46 2.18 10.33
C LYS A 2 -23.92 3.16 11.39
N THR A 3 -24.46 3.11 12.60
CA THR A 3 -24.14 4.06 13.67
C THR A 3 -23.19 3.51 14.74
N GLN A 4 -22.77 2.24 14.59
CA GLN A 4 -21.85 1.59 15.52
C GLN A 4 -21.00 0.54 14.79
N ALA A 5 -19.72 0.44 15.12
CA ALA A 5 -18.82 -0.62 14.67
C ALA A 5 -17.74 -0.89 15.72
N LYS A 6 -17.18 -2.09 15.74
CA LYS A 6 -16.05 -2.41 16.62
C LYS A 6 -14.80 -1.62 16.20
N VAL A 7 -14.49 -1.59 14.90
CA VAL A 7 -13.36 -0.83 14.35
C VAL A 7 -13.85 0.06 13.23
N VAL A 8 -13.46 1.34 13.27
CA VAL A 8 -13.68 2.29 12.17
C VAL A 8 -12.33 2.72 11.60
N VAL A 9 -12.16 2.49 10.30
CA VAL A 9 -10.99 2.96 9.53
C VAL A 9 -11.34 4.28 8.87
N ILE A 10 -10.55 5.33 9.10
CA ILE A 10 -10.73 6.65 8.51
C ILE A 10 -9.73 6.82 7.36
N GLY A 11 -10.25 6.87 6.13
CA GLY A 11 -9.48 7.05 4.90
C GLY A 11 -9.63 5.90 3.91
N GLY A 12 -10.04 6.22 2.69
CA GLY A 12 -10.34 5.29 1.58
C GLY A 12 -9.21 5.15 0.56
N GLY A 13 -7.96 5.47 0.92
CA GLY A 13 -6.78 5.14 0.13
C GLY A 13 -6.37 3.67 0.26
N VAL A 14 -5.31 3.27 -0.47
CA VAL A 14 -4.82 1.89 -0.48
C VAL A 14 -4.49 1.36 0.93
N VAL A 15 -3.94 2.19 1.81
CA VAL A 15 -3.62 1.80 3.19
C VAL A 15 -4.89 1.49 3.97
N GLY A 16 -5.89 2.38 3.95
CA GLY A 16 -7.14 2.17 4.69
C GLY A 16 -7.93 0.97 4.20
N THR A 17 -8.04 0.77 2.89
CA THR A 17 -8.74 -0.39 2.32
C THR A 17 -7.98 -1.69 2.55
N SER A 18 -6.64 -1.67 2.55
CA SER A 18 -5.80 -2.81 2.94
C SER A 18 -6.01 -3.17 4.42
N VAL A 19 -5.99 -2.19 5.33
CA VAL A 19 -6.29 -2.43 6.75
C VAL A 19 -7.68 -3.04 6.92
N LEU A 20 -8.70 -2.48 6.26
CA LEU A 20 -10.06 -3.01 6.31
C LEU A 20 -10.12 -4.48 5.86
N TYR A 21 -9.48 -4.79 4.72
CA TYR A 21 -9.41 -6.16 4.20
C TYR A 21 -8.73 -7.10 5.19
N HIS A 22 -7.56 -6.72 5.73
CA HIS A 22 -6.82 -7.59 6.64
C HIS A 22 -7.53 -7.78 7.98
N LEU A 23 -8.23 -6.78 8.50
CA LEU A 23 -9.09 -6.95 9.67
C LEU A 23 -10.16 -8.03 9.42
N THR A 24 -10.82 -7.99 8.26
CA THR A 24 -11.82 -9.02 7.91
C THR A 24 -11.20 -10.39 7.67
N LYS A 25 -10.04 -10.46 7.02
CA LYS A 25 -9.27 -11.69 6.81
C LYS A 25 -8.88 -12.35 8.14
N LEU A 26 -8.60 -11.55 9.16
CA LEU A 26 -8.28 -11.99 10.52
C LEU A 26 -9.52 -12.28 11.38
N GLY A 27 -10.73 -12.24 10.81
CA GLY A 27 -11.98 -12.59 11.48
C GLY A 27 -12.69 -11.44 12.19
N CYS A 28 -12.23 -10.20 12.07
CA CYS A 28 -12.94 -9.04 12.59
C CYS A 28 -14.13 -8.70 11.67
N LYS A 29 -15.36 -9.03 12.07
CA LYS A 29 -16.55 -8.89 11.21
C LYS A 29 -17.26 -7.55 11.35
N ASP A 30 -17.10 -6.87 12.50
CA ASP A 30 -17.76 -5.60 12.78
C ASP A 30 -16.84 -4.42 12.51
N VAL A 31 -16.52 -4.24 11.23
CA VAL A 31 -15.58 -3.22 10.75
C VAL A 31 -16.21 -2.33 9.71
N MET A 32 -15.82 -1.06 9.72
CA MET A 32 -16.31 -0.04 8.82
C MET A 32 -15.17 0.86 8.37
N LEU A 33 -15.23 1.31 7.11
CA LEU A 33 -14.36 2.36 6.61
C LEU A 33 -15.22 3.57 6.24
N VAL A 34 -14.74 4.76 6.60
CA VAL A 34 -15.32 6.05 6.18
C VAL A 34 -14.31 6.83 5.35
N GLU A 35 -14.77 7.30 4.20
CA GLU A 35 -13.99 8.13 3.28
C GLU A 35 -14.75 9.42 2.97
N ARG A 36 -14.07 10.57 3.03
CA ARG A 36 -14.68 11.87 2.82
C ARG A 36 -15.17 12.12 1.39
N SER A 37 -14.53 11.49 0.43
CA SER A 37 -14.80 11.59 -1.01
C SER A 37 -15.03 10.18 -1.59
N ASP A 38 -14.51 9.91 -2.78
CA ASP A 38 -14.47 8.57 -3.35
C ASP A 38 -13.18 7.83 -2.91
N LEU A 39 -13.20 6.49 -2.97
CA LEU A 39 -11.98 5.72 -2.77
C LEU A 39 -10.90 6.21 -3.72
N THR A 40 -9.64 6.18 -3.28
CA THR A 40 -8.45 6.61 -4.01
C THR A 40 -8.24 8.12 -4.18
N SER A 41 -9.23 8.97 -3.90
CA SER A 41 -9.18 10.43 -4.21
C SER A 41 -8.04 11.22 -3.54
N GLY A 42 -7.29 10.62 -2.61
CA GLY A 42 -6.06 11.20 -2.05
C GLY A 42 -4.83 10.86 -2.90
N SER A 43 -3.69 10.55 -2.25
CA SER A 43 -2.42 10.28 -2.92
C SER A 43 -2.39 8.96 -3.71
N THR A 44 -3.31 8.04 -3.45
CA THR A 44 -3.27 6.68 -4.01
C THR A 44 -3.32 6.66 -5.54
N TRP A 45 -4.21 7.44 -6.16
CA TRP A 45 -4.35 7.42 -7.62
C TRP A 45 -3.20 8.11 -8.37
N HIS A 46 -2.36 8.88 -7.66
CA HIS A 46 -1.17 9.51 -8.22
C HIS A 46 0.05 8.57 -8.24
N ALA A 47 -0.03 7.42 -7.56
CA ALA A 47 1.11 6.50 -7.46
C ALA A 47 1.36 5.80 -8.79
N ALA A 48 2.64 5.59 -9.13
CA ALA A 48 3.05 4.88 -10.35
C ALA A 48 2.72 3.38 -10.33
N GLY A 49 2.43 2.81 -9.16
CA GLY A 49 2.05 1.42 -9.01
C GLY A 49 3.19 0.41 -9.09
N GLY A 50 4.45 0.85 -9.06
CA GLY A 50 5.60 -0.05 -9.04
C GLY A 50 5.64 -0.91 -7.77
N MET A 51 5.99 -2.19 -7.95
CA MET A 51 6.12 -3.16 -6.87
C MET A 51 7.57 -3.62 -6.78
N HIS A 52 8.17 -3.48 -5.60
CA HIS A 52 9.56 -3.81 -5.34
C HIS A 52 9.69 -4.76 -4.16
N THR A 53 10.62 -5.71 -4.23
CA THR A 53 10.92 -6.64 -3.14
C THR A 53 12.18 -6.27 -2.38
N ILE A 54 13.08 -5.55 -3.03
CA ILE A 54 14.37 -5.18 -2.47
C ILE A 54 14.22 -3.99 -1.54
N ASN A 55 14.52 -4.18 -0.26
CA ASN A 55 14.53 -3.12 0.73
C ASN A 55 15.71 -3.26 1.69
N GLY A 56 16.21 -2.13 2.19
CA GLY A 56 17.26 -2.08 3.20
C GLY A 56 16.83 -2.61 4.56
N ASP A 57 15.55 -2.48 4.90
CA ASP A 57 14.96 -3.01 6.14
C ASP A 57 14.34 -4.40 5.90
N PRO A 58 14.72 -5.43 6.69
CA PRO A 58 14.20 -6.79 6.53
C PRO A 58 12.69 -6.92 6.74
N ASN A 59 12.09 -6.12 7.63
CA ASN A 59 10.67 -6.18 7.90
C ASN A 59 9.87 -5.57 6.76
N VAL A 60 10.37 -4.46 6.18
CA VAL A 60 9.78 -3.85 4.99
C VAL A 60 9.90 -4.80 3.80
N ALA A 61 11.06 -5.44 3.58
CA ALA A 61 11.23 -6.44 2.52
C ALA A 61 10.22 -7.59 2.64
N LYS A 62 10.01 -8.14 3.85
CA LYS A 62 8.98 -9.17 4.10
C LYS A 62 7.57 -8.68 3.81
N LEU A 63 7.24 -7.44 4.19
CA LEU A 63 5.94 -6.85 3.91
C LEU A 63 5.71 -6.68 2.40
N GLN A 64 6.73 -6.24 1.67
CA GLN A 64 6.68 -6.11 0.21
C GLN A 64 6.48 -7.47 -0.48
N GLN A 65 7.24 -8.50 -0.10
CA GLN A 65 7.07 -9.87 -0.60
C GLN A 65 5.65 -10.41 -0.34
N TYR A 66 5.15 -10.24 0.89
CA TYR A 66 3.78 -10.61 1.24
C TYR A 66 2.76 -9.88 0.34
N THR A 67 2.95 -8.58 0.14
CA THR A 67 2.04 -7.74 -0.66
C THR A 67 2.00 -8.20 -2.12
N ILE A 68 3.16 -8.48 -2.74
CA ILE A 68 3.23 -8.97 -4.13
C ILE A 68 2.55 -10.34 -4.25
N GLY A 69 2.78 -11.23 -3.28
CA GLY A 69 2.09 -12.52 -3.22
C GLY A 69 0.57 -12.35 -3.14
N LEU A 70 0.10 -11.45 -2.28
CA LEU A 70 -1.32 -11.15 -2.13
C LEU A 70 -1.93 -10.55 -3.40
N TYR A 71 -1.19 -9.70 -4.14
CA TYR A 71 -1.70 -9.08 -5.38
C TYR A 71 -2.01 -10.12 -6.47
N LYS A 72 -1.29 -11.23 -6.50
CA LYS A 72 -1.61 -12.35 -7.40
C LYS A 72 -2.95 -13.03 -7.06
N GLU A 73 -3.38 -12.95 -5.81
CA GLU A 73 -4.61 -13.61 -5.33
C GLU A 73 -5.80 -12.64 -5.23
N ILE A 74 -5.56 -11.34 -5.06
CA ILE A 74 -6.60 -10.38 -4.71
C ILE A 74 -7.61 -10.17 -5.84
N GLU A 75 -7.23 -10.36 -7.09
CA GLU A 75 -8.13 -10.32 -8.25
C GLU A 75 -9.21 -11.40 -8.12
N ASP A 76 -8.80 -12.65 -7.88
CA ASP A 76 -9.71 -13.78 -7.72
C ASP A 76 -10.62 -13.59 -6.49
N LEU A 77 -10.04 -13.17 -5.37
CA LEU A 77 -10.76 -12.94 -4.11
C LEU A 77 -11.80 -11.81 -4.25
N SER A 78 -11.47 -10.75 -4.95
CA SER A 78 -12.32 -9.57 -5.09
C SER A 78 -13.22 -9.60 -6.32
N GLY A 79 -12.78 -10.23 -7.42
CA GLY A 79 -13.34 -10.09 -8.75
C GLY A 79 -13.09 -8.70 -9.35
N GLN A 80 -12.00 -8.02 -8.94
CA GLN A 80 -11.59 -6.72 -9.43
C GLN A 80 -10.23 -6.82 -10.11
N ASP A 81 -10.17 -6.49 -11.38
CA ASP A 81 -8.91 -6.33 -12.11
C ASP A 81 -8.05 -5.24 -11.45
N ILE A 82 -6.78 -5.55 -11.19
CA ILE A 82 -5.80 -4.63 -10.61
C ILE A 82 -4.69 -4.26 -11.60
N GLY A 83 -4.81 -4.65 -12.87
CA GLY A 83 -3.81 -4.38 -13.88
C GLY A 83 -2.42 -4.92 -13.50
N LEU A 84 -2.35 -6.15 -12.99
CA LEU A 84 -1.10 -6.73 -12.51
C LEU A 84 -0.22 -7.19 -13.66
N HIS A 85 0.97 -6.58 -13.77
CA HIS A 85 1.99 -6.94 -14.75
C HIS A 85 3.31 -7.29 -14.05
N MET A 86 3.69 -8.56 -14.08
CA MET A 86 4.92 -9.09 -13.49
C MET A 86 6.06 -9.00 -14.50
N THR A 87 6.51 -7.78 -14.80
CA THR A 87 7.52 -7.49 -15.83
C THR A 87 8.94 -7.69 -15.35
N GLY A 88 9.13 -7.86 -14.05
CA GLY A 88 10.43 -7.78 -13.40
C GLY A 88 10.87 -6.32 -13.18
N GLY A 89 11.96 -6.17 -12.44
CA GLY A 89 12.63 -4.89 -12.18
C GLY A 89 14.11 -4.97 -12.50
N VAL A 90 14.68 -3.91 -13.12
CA VAL A 90 16.09 -3.84 -13.47
C VAL A 90 16.73 -2.62 -12.82
N MET A 91 17.71 -2.82 -11.95
CA MET A 91 18.55 -1.77 -11.39
C MET A 91 19.84 -1.68 -12.16
N LEU A 92 20.02 -0.61 -12.94
CA LEU A 92 21.17 -0.39 -13.79
C LEU A 92 22.37 0.20 -13.04
N ALA A 93 23.58 -0.20 -13.41
CA ALA A 93 24.84 0.35 -12.93
C ALA A 93 25.62 0.99 -14.07
N ALA A 94 25.72 2.32 -14.06
CA ALA A 94 26.50 3.08 -15.04
C ALA A 94 28.00 3.10 -14.71
N THR A 95 28.44 2.75 -13.51
CA THR A 95 29.83 2.69 -13.07
C THR A 95 30.14 1.38 -12.38
N GLN A 96 31.44 1.01 -12.35
CA GLN A 96 31.92 -0.18 -11.66
C GLN A 96 31.58 -0.12 -10.14
N GLU A 97 31.74 1.03 -9.52
CA GLU A 97 31.40 1.24 -8.10
C GLU A 97 29.93 0.95 -7.84
N ARG A 98 29.02 1.46 -8.70
CA ARG A 98 27.60 1.17 -8.61
C ARG A 98 27.31 -0.32 -8.81
N PHE A 99 28.00 -0.96 -9.74
CA PHE A 99 27.83 -2.40 -9.98
C PHE A 99 28.29 -3.24 -8.78
N ASP A 100 29.40 -2.87 -8.14
CA ASP A 100 29.86 -3.56 -6.93
C ASP A 100 28.91 -3.35 -5.76
N TRP A 101 28.31 -2.18 -5.65
CA TRP A 101 27.22 -1.94 -4.70
C TRP A 101 26.01 -2.84 -4.98
N LEU A 102 25.60 -3.01 -6.25
CA LEU A 102 24.50 -3.92 -6.63
C LEU A 102 24.79 -5.38 -6.27
N LYS A 103 26.04 -5.83 -6.36
CA LYS A 103 26.45 -7.15 -5.88
C LYS A 103 26.25 -7.32 -4.37
N GLY A 104 26.49 -6.24 -3.60
CA GLY A 104 26.17 -6.20 -2.17
C GLY A 104 24.65 -6.29 -1.90
N VAL A 105 23.85 -5.56 -2.69
CA VAL A 105 22.38 -5.64 -2.63
C VAL A 105 21.89 -7.04 -2.96
N TYR A 106 22.45 -7.66 -4.01
CA TYR A 106 22.17 -9.06 -4.36
C TYR A 106 22.44 -10.02 -3.22
N ALA A 107 23.62 -9.94 -2.61
CA ALA A 107 23.98 -10.80 -1.48
C ALA A 107 23.04 -10.63 -0.29
N LYS A 108 22.67 -9.38 0.04
CA LYS A 108 21.69 -9.07 1.07
C LYS A 108 20.30 -9.60 0.72
N GLY A 109 19.87 -9.43 -0.53
CA GLY A 109 18.57 -9.94 -0.99
C GLY A 109 18.48 -11.47 -0.85
N LYS A 110 19.53 -12.21 -1.26
CA LYS A 110 19.64 -13.67 -1.05
C LYS A 110 19.51 -14.04 0.43
N TYR A 111 20.20 -13.32 1.31
CA TYR A 111 20.08 -13.55 2.76
C TYR A 111 18.66 -13.30 3.29
N LEU A 112 17.88 -12.41 2.65
CA LEU A 112 16.48 -12.12 3.00
C LEU A 112 15.47 -13.06 2.31
N GLY A 113 15.93 -14.09 1.57
CA GLY A 113 15.09 -15.07 0.90
C GLY A 113 14.57 -14.63 -0.47
N LEU A 114 15.21 -13.65 -1.11
CA LEU A 114 14.94 -13.26 -2.50
C LEU A 114 15.77 -14.14 -3.44
N ASP A 115 15.37 -15.40 -3.61
CA ASP A 115 16.17 -16.41 -4.32
C ASP A 115 16.19 -16.23 -5.84
N ASP A 116 15.29 -15.45 -6.40
CA ASP A 116 15.18 -15.23 -7.85
C ASP A 116 16.07 -14.08 -8.36
N LEU A 117 16.67 -13.27 -7.47
CA LEU A 117 17.56 -12.18 -7.85
C LEU A 117 18.74 -12.65 -8.71
N GLN A 118 19.08 -11.85 -9.72
CA GLN A 118 20.15 -12.15 -10.67
C GLN A 118 21.04 -10.93 -10.91
N ILE A 119 22.37 -11.13 -10.87
CA ILE A 119 23.32 -10.18 -11.45
C ILE A 119 23.40 -10.48 -12.94
N ILE A 120 23.13 -9.50 -13.79
CA ILE A 120 23.08 -9.64 -15.25
C ILE A 120 23.99 -8.65 -15.94
N THR A 121 24.37 -8.97 -17.21
CA THR A 121 25.16 -8.06 -18.06
C THR A 121 24.28 -6.92 -18.59
N ALA A 122 24.93 -5.87 -19.12
CA ALA A 122 24.23 -4.76 -19.76
C ALA A 122 23.47 -5.21 -21.01
N GLU A 123 24.01 -6.17 -21.78
CA GLU A 123 23.39 -6.75 -22.97
C GLU A 123 22.09 -7.49 -22.57
N ARG A 124 22.15 -8.28 -21.48
CA ARG A 124 20.95 -8.98 -20.98
C ARG A 124 19.91 -7.98 -20.48
N ALA A 125 20.31 -6.89 -19.85
CA ALA A 125 19.39 -5.81 -19.48
C ALA A 125 18.73 -5.16 -20.72
N ALA A 126 19.46 -4.98 -21.81
CA ALA A 126 18.92 -4.45 -23.08
C ALA A 126 17.91 -5.41 -23.73
N GLU A 127 18.07 -6.74 -23.59
CA GLU A 127 17.06 -7.69 -24.04
C GLU A 127 15.73 -7.55 -23.28
N LEU A 128 15.80 -7.24 -21.97
CA LEU A 128 14.62 -6.99 -21.13
C LEU A 128 14.03 -5.59 -21.35
N MET A 129 14.85 -4.64 -21.75
CA MET A 129 14.52 -3.23 -21.95
C MET A 129 15.02 -2.77 -23.34
N PRO A 130 14.30 -3.01 -24.43
CA PRO A 130 14.79 -2.81 -25.81
C PRO A 130 15.21 -1.39 -26.17
N LEU A 131 14.82 -0.39 -25.38
CA LEU A 131 15.24 1.01 -25.57
C LEU A 131 16.54 1.35 -24.83
N LEU A 132 17.12 0.41 -24.09
CA LEU A 132 18.36 0.61 -23.35
C LEU A 132 19.57 0.59 -24.28
N ASP A 133 20.46 1.57 -24.17
CA ASP A 133 21.78 1.52 -24.75
C ASP A 133 22.77 0.81 -23.81
N PRO A 134 23.11 -0.48 -24.03
CA PRO A 134 23.95 -1.24 -23.12
C PRO A 134 25.37 -0.66 -22.98
N SER A 135 25.86 0.10 -23.96
CA SER A 135 27.19 0.70 -23.90
C SER A 135 27.38 1.73 -22.77
N LYS A 136 26.29 2.18 -22.15
CA LYS A 136 26.29 3.15 -21.06
C LYS A 136 26.35 2.50 -19.67
N PHE A 137 26.29 1.16 -19.58
CA PHE A 137 26.17 0.45 -18.33
C PHE A 137 27.20 -0.67 -18.19
N VAL A 138 27.63 -0.95 -16.98
CA VAL A 138 28.58 -2.02 -16.65
C VAL A 138 27.82 -3.35 -16.39
N GLY A 139 26.58 -3.27 -15.95
CA GLY A 139 25.71 -4.40 -15.66
C GLY A 139 24.50 -3.97 -14.86
N ALA A 140 23.73 -4.94 -14.37
CA ALA A 140 22.50 -4.67 -13.62
C ALA A 140 22.20 -5.76 -12.58
N LEU A 141 21.31 -5.44 -11.67
CA LEU A 141 20.59 -6.39 -10.81
C LEU A 141 19.17 -6.52 -11.36
N TYR A 142 18.73 -7.75 -11.61
CA TYR A 142 17.41 -8.09 -12.09
C TYR A 142 16.63 -8.84 -11.00
N ASP A 143 15.39 -8.41 -10.76
CA ASP A 143 14.42 -9.11 -9.91
C ASP A 143 13.21 -9.51 -10.76
N PRO A 144 13.02 -10.80 -11.07
CA PRO A 144 11.92 -11.27 -11.93
C PRO A 144 10.55 -11.21 -11.24
N ILE A 145 10.48 -11.07 -9.93
CA ILE A 145 9.22 -11.03 -9.18
C ILE A 145 8.69 -9.61 -8.94
N GLU A 146 9.40 -8.59 -9.41
CA GLU A 146 8.92 -7.22 -9.43
C GLU A 146 7.95 -6.96 -10.59
N GLY A 147 7.28 -5.82 -10.55
CA GLY A 147 6.34 -5.45 -11.60
C GLY A 147 5.59 -4.18 -11.26
N HIS A 148 4.40 -4.05 -11.82
CA HIS A 148 3.52 -2.92 -11.53
C HIS A 148 2.05 -3.35 -11.54
N CYS A 149 1.21 -2.53 -10.90
CA CYS A 149 -0.23 -2.69 -10.84
C CYS A 149 -0.92 -1.33 -10.91
N ASP A 150 -2.24 -1.33 -11.12
CA ASP A 150 -3.04 -0.13 -11.01
C ASP A 150 -3.40 0.16 -9.54
N PRO A 151 -2.90 1.26 -8.92
CA PRO A 151 -3.23 1.61 -7.54
C PRO A 151 -4.72 1.82 -7.30
N TYR A 152 -5.46 2.29 -8.30
CA TYR A 152 -6.91 2.41 -8.25
C TYR A 152 -7.56 1.01 -8.17
N GLY A 153 -7.20 0.11 -9.07
CA GLY A 153 -7.69 -1.27 -9.11
C GLY A 153 -7.41 -2.01 -7.80
N VAL A 154 -6.17 -1.92 -7.27
CA VAL A 154 -5.78 -2.54 -5.99
C VAL A 154 -6.64 -2.04 -4.83
N THR A 155 -6.86 -0.72 -4.73
CA THR A 155 -7.67 -0.14 -3.66
C THR A 155 -9.12 -0.65 -3.71
N HIS A 156 -9.69 -0.71 -4.91
CA HIS A 156 -11.03 -1.24 -5.12
C HIS A 156 -11.11 -2.76 -4.87
N ALA A 157 -10.05 -3.51 -5.21
CA ALA A 157 -9.96 -4.95 -4.93
C ALA A 157 -9.99 -5.22 -3.42
N TYR A 158 -9.17 -4.50 -2.62
CA TYR A 158 -9.22 -4.60 -1.16
C TYR A 158 -10.61 -4.26 -0.61
N ALA A 159 -11.21 -3.15 -1.06
CA ALA A 159 -12.53 -2.73 -0.60
C ALA A 159 -13.62 -3.76 -0.96
N LYS A 160 -13.59 -4.34 -2.18
CA LYS A 160 -14.53 -5.39 -2.60
C LYS A 160 -14.33 -6.68 -1.81
N ALA A 161 -13.10 -7.13 -1.62
CA ALA A 161 -12.80 -8.33 -0.82
C ALA A 161 -13.26 -8.15 0.64
N ALA A 162 -12.99 -6.97 1.25
CA ALA A 162 -13.47 -6.66 2.59
C ALA A 162 -15.01 -6.67 2.68
N ARG A 163 -15.71 -6.10 1.70
CA ARG A 163 -17.19 -6.13 1.62
C ARG A 163 -17.73 -7.55 1.51
N LYS A 164 -17.10 -8.41 0.71
CA LYS A 164 -17.47 -9.84 0.63
C LYS A 164 -17.35 -10.53 2.00
N ASN A 165 -16.42 -10.09 2.84
CA ASN A 165 -16.23 -10.57 4.21
C ASN A 165 -17.11 -9.85 5.24
N GLY A 166 -18.03 -8.97 4.81
CA GLY A 166 -19.01 -8.29 5.68
C GLY A 166 -18.63 -6.89 6.15
N ALA A 167 -17.50 -6.32 5.70
CA ALA A 167 -17.15 -4.94 6.03
C ALA A 167 -18.07 -3.93 5.34
N ILE A 168 -18.24 -2.77 5.97
CA ILE A 168 -18.96 -1.62 5.43
C ILE A 168 -17.96 -0.58 4.93
N VAL A 169 -18.21 -0.02 3.75
CA VAL A 169 -17.43 1.09 3.19
C VAL A 169 -18.39 2.21 2.83
N GLU A 170 -18.27 3.32 3.56
CA GLU A 170 -19.05 4.54 3.40
C GLU A 170 -18.17 5.64 2.78
N THR A 171 -18.43 5.95 1.54
CA THR A 171 -17.83 7.10 0.84
C THR A 171 -18.66 8.37 1.08
N GLN A 172 -18.15 9.53 0.66
CA GLN A 172 -18.80 10.83 0.86
C GLN A 172 -19.16 11.06 2.34
N THR A 173 -18.28 10.61 3.25
CA THR A 173 -18.52 10.60 4.70
C THR A 173 -17.32 11.20 5.43
N LYS A 174 -17.23 12.53 5.41
CA LYS A 174 -16.16 13.28 6.07
C LYS A 174 -16.31 13.19 7.59
N VAL A 175 -15.20 12.90 8.28
CA VAL A 175 -15.09 13.03 9.73
C VAL A 175 -14.78 14.47 10.08
N ASP A 176 -15.60 15.07 10.94
CA ASP A 176 -15.47 16.46 11.37
C ASP A 176 -14.91 16.59 12.80
N ALA A 177 -15.16 15.61 13.67
CA ALA A 177 -14.63 15.59 15.03
C ALA A 177 -14.54 14.17 15.57
N LEU A 178 -13.61 13.98 16.50
CA LEU A 178 -13.44 12.76 17.29
C LEU A 178 -13.47 13.13 18.78
N SER A 179 -14.16 12.32 19.58
CA SER A 179 -14.14 12.40 21.04
C SER A 179 -14.26 11.01 21.63
N GLN A 180 -13.85 10.86 22.89
CA GLN A 180 -13.94 9.59 23.59
C GLN A 180 -14.76 9.78 24.87
N ASP A 181 -15.70 8.89 25.10
CA ASP A 181 -16.50 8.85 26.32
C ASP A 181 -15.69 8.30 27.50
N ALA A 182 -16.19 8.48 28.72
CA ALA A 182 -15.53 8.01 29.94
C ALA A 182 -15.34 6.48 30.00
N ASP A 183 -16.15 5.72 29.25
CA ASP A 183 -16.06 4.28 29.12
C ASP A 183 -15.08 3.80 28.05
N GLY A 184 -14.38 4.75 27.37
CA GLY A 184 -13.44 4.46 26.31
C GLY A 184 -14.05 4.35 24.90
N THR A 185 -15.37 4.46 24.76
CA THR A 185 -16.05 4.42 23.46
C THR A 185 -15.74 5.69 22.67
N TRP A 186 -15.32 5.52 21.44
CA TRP A 186 -15.10 6.63 20.50
C TRP A 186 -16.42 7.11 19.88
N LYS A 187 -16.58 8.43 19.79
CA LYS A 187 -17.60 9.12 19.00
C LYS A 187 -16.95 9.76 17.79
N ILE A 188 -17.40 9.37 16.62
CA ILE A 188 -16.92 9.85 15.32
C ILE A 188 -18.05 10.68 14.72
N LYS A 189 -17.93 12.00 14.78
CA LYS A 189 -18.90 12.92 14.16
C LYS A 189 -18.57 13.04 12.69
N THR A 190 -19.56 12.76 11.85
CA THR A 190 -19.44 12.87 10.40
C THR A 190 -20.52 13.79 9.85
N ILE A 191 -20.39 14.23 8.58
CA ILE A 191 -21.44 14.99 7.89
C ILE A 191 -22.76 14.20 7.73
N LYS A 192 -22.74 12.86 7.87
CA LYS A 192 -23.90 11.98 7.75
C LYS A 192 -24.49 11.53 9.13
N GLY A 193 -23.91 12.00 10.22
CA GLY A 193 -24.30 11.64 11.57
C GLY A 193 -23.14 11.11 12.41
N GLU A 194 -23.45 10.53 13.58
CA GLU A 194 -22.46 10.02 14.52
C GLU A 194 -22.31 8.51 14.43
N ILE A 195 -21.07 8.03 14.56
CA ILE A 195 -20.70 6.62 14.63
C ILE A 195 -19.99 6.38 15.95
N LYS A 196 -20.35 5.32 16.68
CA LYS A 196 -19.65 4.84 17.87
C LYS A 196 -18.70 3.72 17.49
N ALA A 197 -17.50 3.69 18.10
CA ALA A 197 -16.50 2.66 17.85
C ALA A 197 -15.69 2.32 19.11
N GLU A 198 -15.24 1.07 19.21
CA GLU A 198 -14.25 0.67 20.23
C GLU A 198 -12.84 1.13 19.82
N HIS A 199 -12.54 1.06 18.53
CA HIS A 199 -11.23 1.40 17.98
C HIS A 199 -11.36 2.25 16.72
N ILE A 200 -10.39 3.17 16.53
CA ILE A 200 -10.24 3.98 15.32
C ILE A 200 -8.86 3.71 14.73
N VAL A 201 -8.82 3.49 13.41
CA VAL A 201 -7.58 3.47 12.63
C VAL A 201 -7.52 4.72 11.78
N ASN A 202 -6.50 5.56 12.00
CA ASN A 202 -6.26 6.73 11.19
C ASN A 202 -5.40 6.36 9.96
N ALA A 203 -6.04 6.23 8.82
CA ALA A 203 -5.43 6.00 7.51
C ALA A 203 -5.65 7.20 6.57
N GLY A 204 -5.74 8.41 7.12
CA GLY A 204 -6.09 9.65 6.44
C GLY A 204 -5.02 10.24 5.51
N GLY A 205 -3.91 9.54 5.22
CA GLY A 205 -2.87 9.99 4.32
C GLY A 205 -2.33 11.38 4.69
N LEU A 206 -2.34 12.33 3.77
CA LEU A 206 -1.89 13.71 4.03
C LEU A 206 -2.71 14.43 5.11
N TRP A 207 -3.94 13.97 5.37
CA TRP A 207 -4.82 14.52 6.43
C TRP A 207 -4.71 13.78 7.77
N ALA A 208 -3.85 12.75 7.87
CA ALA A 208 -3.70 11.98 9.10
C ALA A 208 -3.29 12.86 10.30
N ARG A 209 -2.46 13.87 10.07
CA ARG A 209 -2.10 14.87 11.09
C ARG A 209 -3.31 15.66 11.59
N ALA A 210 -4.19 16.11 10.69
CA ALA A 210 -5.40 16.84 11.06
C ALA A 210 -6.37 15.96 11.88
N ILE A 211 -6.51 14.68 11.51
CA ILE A 211 -7.30 13.70 12.26
C ILE A 211 -6.67 13.44 13.63
N GLY A 212 -5.35 13.27 13.71
CA GLY A 212 -4.64 13.11 14.99
C GLY A 212 -4.86 14.29 15.94
N ARG A 213 -4.85 15.52 15.42
CA ARG A 213 -5.10 16.74 16.22
C ARG A 213 -6.49 16.78 16.85
N MET A 214 -7.50 16.13 16.26
CA MET A 214 -8.85 16.04 16.85
C MET A 214 -8.84 15.33 18.21
N VAL A 215 -7.80 14.53 18.49
CA VAL A 215 -7.61 13.78 19.74
C VAL A 215 -6.34 14.16 20.49
N GLY A 216 -5.75 15.33 20.17
CA GLY A 216 -4.57 15.85 20.85
C GLY A 216 -3.24 15.23 20.42
N LEU A 217 -3.19 14.45 19.33
CA LEU A 217 -1.97 13.84 18.82
C LEU A 217 -1.36 14.70 17.70
N GLU A 218 -0.09 15.05 17.84
CA GLU A 218 0.67 15.71 16.78
C GLU A 218 1.46 14.67 15.99
N LEU A 219 0.92 14.24 14.84
CA LEU A 219 1.58 13.25 14.00
C LEU A 219 2.56 13.93 13.04
N PRO A 220 3.78 13.39 12.86
CA PRO A 220 4.83 13.98 12.01
C PRO A 220 4.58 13.68 10.52
N VAL A 221 3.39 13.98 10.03
CA VAL A 221 3.01 13.82 8.62
C VAL A 221 3.02 15.18 7.95
N LEU A 222 3.86 15.32 6.93
CA LEU A 222 3.96 16.51 6.09
C LEU A 222 3.72 16.12 4.62
N ALA A 223 2.96 16.96 3.92
CA ALA A 223 2.86 16.87 2.48
C ALA A 223 4.18 17.37 1.86
N MET A 224 4.77 16.57 0.98
CA MET A 224 5.94 16.97 0.20
C MET A 224 5.58 16.90 -1.28
N GLU A 225 6.06 17.87 -2.05
CA GLU A 225 6.03 17.79 -3.50
C GLU A 225 7.02 16.72 -3.96
N HIS A 226 6.63 15.95 -4.95
CA HIS A 226 7.45 14.92 -5.58
C HIS A 226 7.40 15.12 -7.10
N MET A 227 8.56 15.27 -7.71
CA MET A 227 8.71 15.39 -9.16
C MET A 227 9.22 14.07 -9.76
#